data_a3218840b98c8d29379d053dc1c279fd
#
_entry.id   a3218840b98c8d29379d053dc1c279fd
#
_cell.length_a   1.000
_cell.length_b   1.000
_cell.length_c   1.000
_cell.angle_alpha   90.00
_cell.angle_beta   90.00
_cell.angle_gamma   90.00
#
_symmetry.space_group_name_H-M   'P 1'
#
loop_
_entity.id
_entity.type
_entity.pdbx_description
1 polymer ?
#
loop_
_entity_poly.entity_id
_entity_poly.type
_entity_poly.pdbx_seq_one_letter_code
_entity_poly.pdbx_strand_id
1 'polypeptide(L)'
;MSVLINDEMDNLLKTTSRSFYPTLKYLPKKVRGQIGLLYLLARVADTIADSKHGETDLLLKSISEYNSVAQGKSAQLPDFTVIADIQDNPSEAELLRNVSDIVNALQVYDKDDQARMLECLDIIVGGQILDLERFGPAKEGGKISALKNNAEMDDYTFRVAGCVGVFWTKMSLAHLVKMDEDRQEDFFKKGVRFGKALQMINIL
;
A
#
# COMPACT_ATOMS: atom_id res chain seq x y z
N MET A 1 -5.37 -18.09 14.25
CA MET A 1 -4.93 -16.84 14.87
C MET A 1 -5.02 -15.78 13.82
N SER A 2 -5.86 -14.75 14.00
CA SER A 2 -6.04 -13.68 13.03
C SER A 2 -4.79 -12.78 12.96
N VAL A 3 -4.57 -12.15 11.83
CA VAL A 3 -3.49 -11.17 11.62
C VAL A 3 -3.97 -9.80 12.05
N LEU A 4 -5.23 -9.48 11.77
CA LEU A 4 -5.84 -8.19 12.02
C LEU A 4 -6.83 -8.22 13.20
N ILE A 5 -7.42 -7.06 13.47
CA ILE A 5 -8.20 -6.73 14.66
C ILE A 5 -9.48 -7.57 14.80
N ASN A 6 -10.11 -7.89 13.68
CA ASN A 6 -11.33 -8.69 13.62
C ASN A 6 -11.30 -9.68 12.45
N ASP A 7 -12.22 -10.63 12.46
CA ASP A 7 -12.27 -11.71 11.47
C ASP A 7 -12.67 -11.21 10.08
N GLU A 8 -13.42 -10.13 9.98
CA GLU A 8 -13.83 -9.54 8.69
C GLU A 8 -12.63 -8.92 7.96
N MET A 9 -11.86 -8.06 8.64
CA MET A 9 -10.62 -7.51 8.11
C MET A 9 -9.57 -8.59 7.81
N ASP A 10 -9.47 -9.60 8.68
CA ASP A 10 -8.56 -10.73 8.45
C ASP A 10 -8.96 -11.52 7.21
N ASN A 11 -10.26 -11.65 6.94
CA ASN A 11 -10.78 -12.28 5.73
C ASN A 11 -10.50 -11.42 4.48
N LEU A 12 -10.69 -10.10 4.53
CA LEU A 12 -10.30 -9.18 3.45
C LEU A 12 -8.80 -9.30 3.14
N LEU A 13 -7.97 -9.29 4.17
CA LEU A 13 -6.52 -9.48 4.01
C LEU A 13 -6.20 -10.82 3.35
N LYS A 14 -6.84 -11.90 3.77
CA LYS A 14 -6.64 -13.24 3.22
C LYS A 14 -7.06 -13.33 1.75
N THR A 15 -8.21 -12.79 1.38
CA THR A 15 -8.76 -12.89 0.03
C THR A 15 -8.02 -11.99 -0.96
N THR A 16 -7.52 -10.83 -0.53
CA THR A 16 -6.79 -9.88 -1.37
C THR A 16 -5.29 -10.16 -1.45
N SER A 17 -4.67 -10.71 -0.39
CA SER A 17 -3.22 -10.99 -0.36
C SER A 17 -2.83 -12.40 -0.79
N ARG A 18 -3.79 -13.31 -0.94
CA ARG A 18 -3.60 -14.68 -1.45
C ARG A 18 -2.39 -15.40 -0.83
N SER A 19 -1.32 -15.58 -1.61
CA SER A 19 -0.09 -16.28 -1.20
C SER A 19 0.71 -15.51 -0.13
N PHE A 20 0.51 -14.22 0.03
CA PHE A 20 1.21 -13.42 1.04
C PHE A 20 0.63 -13.58 2.45
N TYR A 21 -0.66 -13.90 2.59
CA TYR A 21 -1.31 -14.06 3.88
C TYR A 21 -0.65 -15.08 4.82
N PRO A 22 -0.22 -16.28 4.37
CA PRO A 22 0.54 -17.20 5.23
C PRO A 22 1.81 -16.56 5.79
N THR A 23 2.53 -15.78 4.99
CA THR A 23 3.74 -15.07 5.44
C THR A 23 3.42 -14.11 6.58
N LEU A 24 2.34 -13.33 6.46
CA LEU A 24 1.90 -12.42 7.51
C LEU A 24 1.62 -13.14 8.83
N LYS A 25 1.07 -14.35 8.80
CA LYS A 25 0.81 -15.14 10.01
C LYS A 25 2.05 -15.54 10.79
N TYR A 26 3.18 -15.69 10.12
CA TYR A 26 4.45 -16.07 10.75
C TYR A 26 5.23 -14.87 11.30
N LEU A 27 4.81 -13.64 11.00
CA LEU A 27 5.44 -12.46 11.57
C LEU A 27 5.28 -12.39 13.10
N PRO A 28 6.25 -11.79 13.79
CA PRO A 28 6.13 -11.51 15.21
C PRO A 28 4.84 -10.73 15.52
N LYS A 29 4.13 -11.13 16.58
CA LYS A 29 2.85 -10.50 16.95
C LYS A 29 2.93 -8.99 17.14
N LYS A 30 4.10 -8.48 17.54
CA LYS A 30 4.33 -7.04 17.80
C LYS A 30 4.24 -6.16 16.56
N VAL A 31 4.42 -6.71 15.36
CA VAL A 31 4.43 -5.95 14.09
C VAL A 31 3.43 -6.46 13.06
N ARG A 32 2.88 -7.65 13.29
CA ARG A 32 2.00 -8.36 12.35
C ARG A 32 0.78 -7.54 11.95
N GLY A 33 0.10 -6.95 12.94
CA GLY A 33 -1.12 -6.19 12.73
C GLY A 33 -0.86 -4.91 11.93
N GLN A 34 0.18 -4.16 12.28
CA GLN A 34 0.55 -2.94 11.57
C GLN A 34 0.92 -3.21 10.11
N ILE A 35 1.68 -4.29 9.88
CA ILE A 35 2.08 -4.69 8.52
C ILE A 35 0.86 -5.16 7.72
N GLY A 36 -0.02 -5.94 8.32
CA GLY A 36 -1.26 -6.39 7.69
C GLY A 36 -2.20 -5.23 7.35
N LEU A 37 -2.32 -4.25 8.25
CA LEU A 37 -3.15 -3.07 7.99
C LEU A 37 -2.56 -2.19 6.89
N LEU A 38 -1.24 -1.90 6.91
CA LEU A 38 -0.60 -1.16 5.82
C LEU A 38 -0.78 -1.88 4.48
N TYR A 39 -0.69 -3.21 4.46
CA TYR A 39 -0.96 -3.97 3.24
C TYR A 39 -2.39 -3.72 2.71
N LEU A 40 -3.42 -3.76 3.57
CA LEU A 40 -4.80 -3.47 3.15
C LEU A 40 -4.95 -2.03 2.65
N LEU A 41 -4.38 -1.05 3.36
CA LEU A 41 -4.41 0.34 2.96
C LEU A 41 -3.74 0.54 1.58
N ALA A 42 -2.57 -0.04 1.35
CA ALA A 42 -1.91 0.00 0.07
C ALA A 42 -2.72 -0.72 -1.02
N ARG A 43 -3.35 -1.87 -0.69
CA ARG A 43 -4.16 -2.62 -1.62
C ARG A 43 -5.42 -1.85 -2.07
N VAL A 44 -6.00 -1.01 -1.20
CA VAL A 44 -7.07 -0.08 -1.61
C VAL A 44 -6.57 0.86 -2.69
N ALA A 45 -5.41 1.49 -2.49
CA ALA A 45 -4.83 2.39 -3.47
C ALA A 45 -4.54 1.69 -4.81
N ASP A 46 -3.94 0.50 -4.78
CA ASP A 46 -3.69 -0.33 -5.98
C ASP A 46 -4.99 -0.65 -6.71
N THR A 47 -6.03 -1.10 -5.98
CA THR A 47 -7.31 -1.47 -6.57
C THR A 47 -7.99 -0.27 -7.25
N ILE A 48 -7.87 0.94 -6.68
CA ILE A 48 -8.37 2.15 -7.33
C ILE A 48 -7.57 2.43 -8.61
N ALA A 49 -6.23 2.44 -8.53
CA ALA A 49 -5.36 2.78 -9.64
C ALA A 49 -5.43 1.78 -10.81
N ASP A 50 -5.55 0.49 -10.50
CA ASP A 50 -5.58 -0.61 -11.47
C ASP A 50 -6.96 -0.86 -12.08
N SER A 51 -7.98 -0.05 -11.75
CA SER A 51 -9.35 -0.21 -12.25
C SER A 51 -9.43 -0.01 -13.78
N LYS A 52 -9.54 -1.10 -14.54
CA LYS A 52 -9.49 -1.12 -16.00
C LYS A 52 -10.61 -0.34 -16.68
N HIS A 53 -11.76 -0.25 -16.04
CA HIS A 53 -12.97 0.37 -16.57
C HIS A 53 -13.19 1.81 -16.05
N GLY A 54 -12.27 2.33 -15.22
CA GLY A 54 -12.34 3.68 -14.69
C GLY A 54 -11.76 4.73 -15.65
N GLU A 55 -12.42 5.89 -15.74
CA GLU A 55 -11.84 7.03 -16.42
C GLU A 55 -10.70 7.64 -15.57
N THR A 56 -9.62 8.07 -16.22
CA THR A 56 -8.40 8.56 -15.55
C THR A 56 -8.69 9.63 -14.49
N ASP A 57 -9.53 10.60 -14.80
CA ASP A 57 -9.86 11.71 -13.88
C ASP A 57 -10.62 11.20 -12.64
N LEU A 58 -11.52 10.22 -12.82
CA LEU A 58 -12.23 9.58 -11.72
C LEU A 58 -11.25 8.84 -10.81
N LEU A 59 -10.32 8.07 -11.36
CA LEU A 59 -9.34 7.31 -10.59
C LEU A 59 -8.37 8.23 -9.84
N LEU A 60 -7.85 9.26 -10.50
CA LEU A 60 -6.98 10.28 -9.88
C LEU A 60 -7.68 11.01 -8.72
N LYS A 61 -8.94 11.42 -8.94
CA LYS A 61 -9.75 12.03 -7.89
C LYS A 61 -9.93 11.07 -6.71
N SER A 62 -10.37 9.85 -6.98
CA SER A 62 -10.70 8.88 -5.94
C SER A 62 -9.50 8.46 -5.10
N ILE A 63 -8.33 8.24 -5.73
CA ILE A 63 -7.11 7.88 -4.99
C ILE A 63 -6.58 9.06 -4.16
N SER A 64 -6.71 10.31 -4.67
CA SER A 64 -6.31 11.51 -3.95
C SER A 64 -7.21 11.78 -2.74
N GLU A 65 -8.53 11.62 -2.90
CA GLU A 65 -9.51 11.75 -1.82
C GLU A 65 -9.32 10.64 -0.76
N TYR A 66 -9.09 9.40 -1.20
CA TYR A 66 -8.73 8.29 -0.31
C TYR A 66 -7.53 8.64 0.56
N ASN A 67 -6.42 9.07 -0.06
CA ASN A 67 -5.21 9.44 0.68
C ASN A 67 -5.47 10.60 1.64
N SER A 68 -6.24 11.61 1.24
CA SER A 68 -6.58 12.75 2.09
C SER A 68 -7.31 12.33 3.36
N VAL A 69 -8.23 11.36 3.26
CA VAL A 69 -8.95 10.82 4.42
C VAL A 69 -8.03 9.95 5.28
N ALA A 70 -7.27 9.04 4.67
CA ALA A 70 -6.32 8.20 5.41
C ALA A 70 -5.33 9.05 6.21
N GLN A 71 -4.84 10.16 5.61
CA GLN A 71 -3.93 11.11 6.25
C GLN A 71 -4.61 12.04 7.27
N GLY A 72 -5.92 11.92 7.48
CA GLY A 72 -6.68 12.81 8.38
C GLY A 72 -6.83 14.25 7.90
N LYS A 73 -6.59 14.53 6.62
CA LYS A 73 -6.74 15.85 6.00
C LYS A 73 -8.19 16.15 5.58
N SER A 74 -9.01 15.12 5.46
CA SER A 74 -10.44 15.18 5.17
C SER A 74 -11.19 14.22 6.06
N ALA A 75 -12.40 14.60 6.49
CA ALA A 75 -13.26 13.72 7.30
C ALA A 75 -14.25 12.90 6.46
N GLN A 76 -14.44 13.25 5.19
CA GLN A 76 -15.43 12.64 4.33
C GLN A 76 -14.75 11.69 3.34
N LEU A 77 -15.01 10.38 3.51
CA LEU A 77 -14.65 9.39 2.50
C LEU A 77 -15.51 9.58 1.25
N PRO A 78 -14.91 9.48 0.05
CA PRO A 78 -15.69 9.40 -1.19
C PRO A 78 -16.52 8.12 -1.22
N ASP A 79 -17.57 8.13 -2.03
CA ASP A 79 -18.32 6.93 -2.35
C ASP A 79 -17.54 6.08 -3.36
N PHE A 80 -17.02 4.95 -2.88
CA PHE A 80 -16.29 4.01 -3.71
C PHE A 80 -17.18 2.99 -4.42
N THR A 81 -18.52 3.07 -4.27
CA THR A 81 -19.46 2.10 -4.87
C THR A 81 -19.29 2.01 -6.38
N VAL A 82 -19.15 3.16 -7.07
CA VAL A 82 -18.95 3.19 -8.52
C VAL A 82 -17.69 2.43 -8.95
N ILE A 83 -16.58 2.61 -8.22
CA ILE A 83 -15.32 1.90 -8.54
C ILE A 83 -15.40 0.43 -8.11
N ALA A 84 -16.09 0.13 -7.01
CA ALA A 84 -16.30 -1.24 -6.56
C ALA A 84 -17.14 -2.06 -7.56
N ASP A 85 -18.16 -1.45 -8.15
CA ASP A 85 -19.06 -2.13 -9.08
C ASP A 85 -18.46 -2.42 -10.45
N ILE A 86 -17.38 -1.73 -10.81
CA ILE A 86 -16.61 -1.98 -12.05
C ILE A 86 -15.42 -2.93 -11.86
N GLN A 87 -15.21 -3.49 -10.65
CA GLN A 87 -14.15 -4.46 -10.42
C GLN A 87 -14.52 -5.83 -10.97
N ASP A 88 -13.61 -6.42 -11.74
CA ASP A 88 -13.73 -7.81 -12.23
C ASP A 88 -13.59 -8.84 -11.10
N ASN A 89 -12.86 -8.47 -10.04
CA ASN A 89 -12.55 -9.34 -8.90
C ASN A 89 -13.47 -9.03 -7.71
N PRO A 90 -14.37 -9.97 -7.29
CA PRO A 90 -15.24 -9.74 -6.14
C PRO A 90 -14.54 -9.38 -4.84
N SER A 91 -13.32 -9.88 -4.60
CA SER A 91 -12.55 -9.55 -3.40
C SER A 91 -12.04 -8.10 -3.42
N GLU A 92 -11.76 -7.54 -4.59
CA GLU A 92 -11.37 -6.15 -4.77
C GLU A 92 -12.59 -5.22 -4.66
N ALA A 93 -13.73 -5.63 -5.19
CA ALA A 93 -15.00 -4.92 -4.96
C ALA A 93 -15.34 -4.85 -3.47
N GLU A 94 -15.22 -5.96 -2.76
CA GLU A 94 -15.47 -6.02 -1.31
C GLU A 94 -14.47 -5.16 -0.53
N LEU A 95 -13.20 -5.15 -0.91
CA LEU A 95 -12.17 -4.28 -0.32
C LEU A 95 -12.58 -2.80 -0.41
N LEU A 96 -13.04 -2.36 -1.58
CA LEU A 96 -13.46 -0.97 -1.80
C LEU A 96 -14.72 -0.58 -1.02
N ARG A 97 -15.64 -1.52 -0.80
CA ARG A 97 -16.81 -1.29 0.05
C ARG A 97 -16.46 -1.14 1.53
N ASN A 98 -15.33 -1.69 1.95
CA ASN A 98 -14.86 -1.67 3.35
C ASN A 98 -13.77 -0.61 3.63
N VAL A 99 -13.53 0.35 2.75
CA VAL A 99 -12.47 1.38 2.91
C VAL A 99 -12.62 2.15 4.22
N SER A 100 -13.86 2.48 4.63
CA SER A 100 -14.12 3.19 5.89
C SER A 100 -13.56 2.44 7.10
N ASP A 101 -13.85 1.14 7.19
CA ASP A 101 -13.43 0.32 8.31
C ASP A 101 -11.92 0.08 8.30
N ILE A 102 -11.32 -0.07 7.11
CA ILE A 102 -9.87 -0.20 6.94
C ILE A 102 -9.15 1.06 7.43
N VAL A 103 -9.64 2.25 7.06
CA VAL A 103 -9.05 3.53 7.51
C VAL A 103 -9.25 3.72 9.01
N ASN A 104 -10.44 3.44 9.53
CA ASN A 104 -10.75 3.54 10.96
C ASN A 104 -9.89 2.60 11.82
N ALA A 105 -9.46 1.47 11.28
CA ALA A 105 -8.57 0.53 11.97
C ALA A 105 -7.21 1.12 12.35
N LEU A 106 -6.77 2.20 11.71
CA LEU A 106 -5.58 2.94 12.13
C LEU A 106 -5.66 3.39 13.59
N GLN A 107 -6.86 3.73 14.07
CA GLN A 107 -7.05 4.26 15.44
C GLN A 107 -6.76 3.23 16.55
N VAL A 108 -6.63 1.96 16.22
CA VAL A 108 -6.27 0.90 17.19
C VAL A 108 -4.78 0.94 17.55
N TYR A 109 -3.95 1.54 16.71
CA TYR A 109 -2.50 1.63 16.90
C TYR A 109 -2.12 2.96 17.55
N ASP A 110 -0.96 2.99 18.21
CA ASP A 110 -0.41 4.24 18.76
C ASP A 110 -0.06 5.24 17.64
N LYS A 111 0.12 6.50 18.01
CA LYS A 111 0.34 7.59 17.05
C LYS A 111 1.64 7.44 16.25
N ASP A 112 2.65 6.83 16.83
CA ASP A 112 3.93 6.61 16.16
C ASP A 112 3.80 5.53 15.09
N ASP A 113 3.09 4.45 15.38
CA ASP A 113 2.83 3.40 14.39
C ASP A 113 1.87 3.88 13.29
N GLN A 114 0.84 4.67 13.65
CA GLN A 114 0.00 5.35 12.66
C GLN A 114 0.86 6.21 11.72
N ALA A 115 1.75 7.04 12.26
CA ALA A 115 2.61 7.92 11.47
C ALA A 115 3.53 7.12 10.52
N ARG A 116 4.12 6.00 10.99
CA ARG A 116 4.96 5.12 10.16
C ARG A 116 4.18 4.51 8.99
N MET A 117 2.96 4.03 9.25
CA MET A 117 2.09 3.46 8.21
C MET A 117 1.66 4.53 7.20
N LEU A 118 1.23 5.70 7.68
CA LEU A 118 0.74 6.78 6.83
C LEU A 118 1.84 7.41 5.96
N GLU A 119 3.06 7.54 6.48
CA GLU A 119 4.21 7.99 5.68
C GLU A 119 4.49 7.03 4.51
N CYS A 120 4.47 5.72 4.76
CA CYS A 120 4.66 4.73 3.71
C CYS A 120 3.52 4.74 2.70
N LEU A 121 2.27 4.83 3.17
CA LEU A 121 1.08 4.90 2.32
C LEU A 121 1.11 6.13 1.41
N ASP A 122 1.49 7.30 1.92
CA ASP A 122 1.56 8.54 1.13
C ASP A 122 2.55 8.41 -0.05
N ILE A 123 3.69 7.76 0.18
CA ILE A 123 4.67 7.50 -0.89
C ILE A 123 4.12 6.52 -1.93
N ILE A 124 3.46 5.44 -1.51
CA ILE A 124 2.84 4.46 -2.40
C ILE A 124 1.77 5.13 -3.24
N VAL A 125 0.84 5.86 -2.62
CA VAL A 125 -0.23 6.58 -3.33
C VAL A 125 0.34 7.61 -4.30
N GLY A 126 1.36 8.37 -3.89
CA GLY A 126 2.07 9.28 -4.78
C GLY A 126 2.69 8.59 -6.01
N GLY A 127 3.13 7.33 -5.86
CA GLY A 127 3.58 6.49 -6.97
C GLY A 127 2.43 6.10 -7.90
N GLN A 128 1.29 5.67 -7.37
CA GLN A 128 0.11 5.28 -8.14
C GLN A 128 -0.47 6.48 -8.93
N ILE A 129 -0.54 7.65 -8.30
CA ILE A 129 -0.97 8.90 -8.97
C ILE A 129 -0.05 9.20 -10.16
N LEU A 130 1.27 9.13 -9.94
CA LEU A 130 2.27 9.39 -10.98
C LEU A 130 2.15 8.41 -12.15
N ASP A 131 1.86 7.14 -11.87
CA ASP A 131 1.66 6.12 -12.89
C ASP A 131 0.37 6.35 -13.68
N LEU A 132 -0.72 6.70 -13.02
CA LEU A 132 -1.97 7.09 -13.70
C LEU A 132 -1.79 8.33 -14.59
N GLU A 133 -1.06 9.34 -14.14
CA GLU A 133 -0.75 10.54 -14.92
C GLU A 133 0.11 10.25 -16.15
N ARG A 134 1.08 9.32 -16.02
CA ARG A 134 2.03 8.98 -17.09
C ARG A 134 1.46 8.01 -18.11
N PHE A 135 0.72 7.03 -17.65
CA PHE A 135 0.33 5.87 -18.46
C PHE A 135 -1.18 5.73 -18.64
N GLY A 136 -1.97 6.39 -17.79
CA GLY A 136 -3.41 6.20 -17.71
C GLY A 136 -3.75 4.81 -17.14
N PRO A 137 -5.06 4.46 -17.05
CA PRO A 137 -5.48 3.14 -16.60
C PRO A 137 -5.05 2.06 -17.59
N ALA A 138 -4.73 0.88 -17.08
CA ALA A 138 -4.34 -0.28 -17.91
C ALA A 138 -5.51 -0.71 -18.82
N LYS A 139 -5.48 -0.32 -20.09
CA LYS A 139 -6.49 -0.69 -21.09
C LYS A 139 -5.98 -1.84 -21.95
N GLU A 140 -6.85 -2.82 -22.20
CA GLU A 140 -6.53 -3.94 -23.11
C GLU A 140 -6.24 -3.41 -24.52
N GLY A 141 -5.09 -3.77 -25.10
CA GLY A 141 -4.64 -3.25 -26.40
C GLY A 141 -4.08 -1.81 -26.37
N GLY A 142 -3.92 -1.21 -25.20
CA GLY A 142 -3.33 0.11 -25.05
C GLY A 142 -1.87 0.19 -25.47
N LYS A 143 -1.39 1.40 -25.80
CA LYS A 143 0.02 1.62 -26.16
C LYS A 143 0.89 1.44 -24.92
N ILE A 144 1.84 0.52 -24.98
CA ILE A 144 2.84 0.33 -23.95
C ILE A 144 3.82 1.51 -23.99
N SER A 145 3.98 2.18 -22.85
CA SER A 145 4.97 3.24 -22.63
C SER A 145 5.99 2.77 -21.61
N ALA A 146 7.27 3.03 -21.87
CA ALA A 146 8.36 2.69 -20.96
C ALA A 146 8.82 3.92 -20.14
N LEU A 147 9.43 3.67 -18.98
CA LEU A 147 10.18 4.67 -18.25
C LEU A 147 11.36 5.17 -19.09
N LYS A 148 11.68 6.46 -19.01
CA LYS A 148 12.63 7.11 -19.92
C LYS A 148 14.09 6.77 -19.61
N ASN A 149 14.41 6.51 -18.35
CA ASN A 149 15.78 6.34 -17.89
C ASN A 149 15.86 5.63 -16.53
N ASN A 150 17.09 5.32 -16.10
CA ASN A 150 17.36 4.63 -14.84
C ASN A 150 16.92 5.44 -13.60
N ALA A 151 16.89 6.77 -13.66
CA ALA A 151 16.45 7.58 -12.53
C ALA A 151 14.94 7.45 -12.31
N GLU A 152 14.15 7.42 -13.38
CA GLU A 152 12.71 7.13 -13.30
C GLU A 152 12.45 5.70 -12.79
N MET A 153 13.24 4.71 -13.21
CA MET A 153 13.17 3.35 -12.72
C MET A 153 13.51 3.27 -11.23
N ASP A 154 14.53 4.00 -10.78
CA ASP A 154 14.94 4.06 -9.38
C ASP A 154 13.87 4.71 -8.50
N ASP A 155 13.25 5.82 -8.95
CA ASP A 155 12.11 6.47 -8.28
C ASP A 155 10.88 5.56 -8.23
N TYR A 156 10.54 4.92 -9.34
CA TYR A 156 9.43 3.96 -9.42
C TYR A 156 9.61 2.81 -8.42
N THR A 157 10.75 2.14 -8.46
CA THR A 157 11.01 1.01 -7.55
C THR A 157 11.07 1.44 -6.09
N PHE A 158 11.48 2.69 -5.80
CA PHE A 158 11.42 3.24 -4.45
C PHE A 158 9.98 3.45 -3.99
N ARG A 159 9.13 4.08 -4.81
CA ARG A 159 7.73 4.38 -4.44
C ARG A 159 6.90 3.12 -4.27
N VAL A 160 7.11 2.11 -5.11
CA VAL A 160 6.34 0.84 -5.05
C VAL A 160 6.82 -0.07 -3.91
N ALA A 161 8.12 -0.16 -3.64
CA ALA A 161 8.64 -1.14 -2.69
C ALA A 161 9.81 -0.68 -1.81
N GLY A 162 10.64 0.27 -2.25
CA GLY A 162 11.73 0.81 -1.44
C GLY A 162 11.21 1.49 -0.17
N CYS A 163 10.11 2.25 -0.25
CA CYS A 163 9.44 2.86 0.90
C CYS A 163 8.90 1.82 1.90
N VAL A 164 8.45 0.68 1.40
CA VAL A 164 8.05 -0.46 2.25
C VAL A 164 9.26 -1.02 3.00
N GLY A 165 10.44 -1.04 2.38
CA GLY A 165 11.70 -1.38 3.05
C GLY A 165 12.06 -0.40 4.18
N VAL A 166 11.81 0.91 3.99
CA VAL A 166 11.92 1.93 5.05
C VAL A 166 10.95 1.64 6.19
N PHE A 167 9.69 1.41 5.87
CA PHE A 167 8.64 1.08 6.84
C PHE A 167 9.01 -0.16 7.67
N TRP A 168 9.41 -1.26 7.03
CA TRP A 168 9.86 -2.47 7.71
C TRP A 168 11.03 -2.21 8.65
N THR A 169 11.99 -1.39 8.26
CA THR A 169 13.13 -1.01 9.08
C THR A 169 12.67 -0.22 10.31
N LYS A 170 11.79 0.79 10.13
CA LYS A 170 11.19 1.56 11.23
C LYS A 170 10.43 0.66 12.22
N MET A 171 9.58 -0.25 11.72
CA MET A 171 8.83 -1.18 12.55
C MET A 171 9.74 -2.15 13.30
N SER A 172 10.81 -2.64 12.65
CA SER A 172 11.77 -3.53 13.29
C SER A 172 12.52 -2.84 14.41
N LEU A 173 12.98 -1.61 14.22
CA LEU A 173 13.67 -0.82 15.24
C LEU A 173 12.75 -0.45 16.40
N ALA A 174 11.48 -0.14 16.12
CA ALA A 174 10.52 0.22 17.16
C ALA A 174 10.12 -0.97 18.05
N HIS A 175 9.95 -2.16 17.48
CA HIS A 175 9.29 -3.26 18.17
C HIS A 175 10.09 -4.56 18.33
N LEU A 176 11.13 -4.78 17.50
CA LEU A 176 11.79 -6.08 17.45
C LEU A 176 13.26 -6.06 17.89
N VAL A 177 14.02 -5.06 17.47
CA VAL A 177 15.47 -5.04 17.67
C VAL A 177 15.93 -3.72 18.30
N LYS A 178 16.94 -3.81 19.17
CA LYS A 178 17.70 -2.64 19.61
C LYS A 178 18.98 -2.57 18.81
N MET A 179 19.32 -1.40 18.29
CA MET A 179 20.47 -1.19 17.44
C MET A 179 21.08 0.19 17.71
N ASP A 180 22.41 0.27 17.76
CA ASP A 180 23.14 1.50 17.91
C ASP A 180 22.91 2.42 16.71
N GLU A 181 22.93 3.74 16.93
CA GLU A 181 22.59 4.75 15.91
C GLU A 181 23.43 4.65 14.63
N ASP A 182 24.72 4.43 14.78
CA ASP A 182 25.67 4.27 13.66
C ASP A 182 25.35 3.07 12.75
N ARG A 183 24.65 2.05 13.26
CA ARG A 183 24.22 0.89 12.48
C ARG A 183 22.84 1.07 11.87
N GLN A 184 22.01 1.97 12.40
CA GLN A 184 20.66 2.20 11.90
C GLN A 184 20.68 2.74 10.46
N GLU A 185 21.57 3.65 10.13
CA GLU A 185 21.69 4.21 8.77
C GLU A 185 21.95 3.11 7.72
N ASP A 186 22.88 2.21 8.00
CA ASP A 186 23.16 1.07 7.12
C ASP A 186 21.95 0.12 7.02
N PHE A 187 21.23 -0.08 8.13
CA PHE A 187 20.04 -0.91 8.15
C PHE A 187 18.92 -0.30 7.28
N PHE A 188 18.71 1.02 7.31
CA PHE A 188 17.78 1.72 6.41
C PHE A 188 18.19 1.56 4.94
N LYS A 189 19.46 1.78 4.61
CA LYS A 189 19.99 1.60 3.24
C LYS A 189 19.74 0.18 2.72
N LYS A 190 19.93 -0.83 3.56
CA LYS A 190 19.65 -2.23 3.22
C LYS A 190 18.17 -2.50 3.05
N GLY A 191 17.30 -1.94 3.89
CA GLY A 191 15.85 -2.04 3.78
C GLY A 191 15.34 -1.50 2.45
N VAL A 192 15.75 -0.28 2.09
CA VAL A 192 15.42 0.35 0.80
C VAL A 192 15.90 -0.52 -0.37
N ARG A 193 17.17 -0.93 -0.34
CA ARG A 193 17.77 -1.75 -1.41
C ARG A 193 17.06 -3.08 -1.56
N PHE A 194 16.67 -3.72 -0.47
CA PHE A 194 15.92 -4.97 -0.49
C PHE A 194 14.53 -4.79 -1.12
N GLY A 195 13.79 -3.75 -0.72
CA GLY A 195 12.48 -3.43 -1.31
C GLY A 195 12.58 -3.19 -2.82
N LYS A 196 13.51 -2.32 -3.25
CA LYS A 196 13.75 -2.06 -4.68
C LYS A 196 14.11 -3.34 -5.46
N ALA A 197 14.94 -4.20 -4.88
CA ALA A 197 15.34 -5.46 -5.52
C ALA A 197 14.14 -6.41 -5.73
N LEU A 198 13.22 -6.49 -4.76
CA LEU A 198 11.98 -7.27 -4.91
C LEU A 198 11.13 -6.74 -6.07
N GLN A 199 10.99 -5.42 -6.21
CA GLN A 199 10.22 -4.83 -7.31
C GLN A 199 10.91 -5.05 -8.66
N MET A 200 12.23 -4.99 -8.72
CA MET A 200 12.97 -5.31 -9.95
C MET A 200 12.72 -6.76 -10.42
N ILE A 201 12.62 -7.71 -9.49
CA ILE A 201 12.28 -9.11 -9.84
C ILE A 201 10.84 -9.22 -10.37
N ASN A 202 9.91 -8.41 -9.87
CA ASN A 202 8.52 -8.39 -10.37
C ASN A 202 8.39 -7.81 -11.78
N ILE A 203 9.32 -6.94 -12.18
CA ILE A 203 9.32 -6.31 -13.51
C ILE A 203 9.94 -7.24 -14.58
N LEU A 204 10.90 -8.09 -14.21
CA LEU A 204 11.60 -9.02 -15.10
C LEU A 204 10.79 -10.27 -15.38
#